data_a899dc6c6527e790f7ddbcd7fda09275
#
_entry.id   a899dc6c6527e790f7ddbcd7fda09275
#
_cell.length_a   1.000
_cell.length_b   1.000
_cell.length_c   1.000
_cell.angle_alpha   90.00
_cell.angle_beta   90.00
_cell.angle_gamma   90.00
#
_symmetry.space_group_name_H-M   'P 1'
#
loop_
_entity.id
_entity.type
_entity.pdbx_description
1 polymer ?
#
loop_
_entity_poly.entity_id
_entity_poly.type
_entity_poly.pdbx_seq_one_letter_code
_entity_poly.pdbx_strand_id
1 'polypeptide(L)'
;MAATWLKNIDPLDTFHIVLVVLLSFAIANYVYFRWILNANRKATLDNIESFANPDGPDGDTVILSNEHVYDEFYAKIYDMLADGELRHKTETNLTVGWAKSFRPEVNTIKVLDVGSGTGHQVELFKKEGVGKVVGVDASDAMVAQARKNYPKNDYRVHEIEQIGNFAAGEFNLITLYYFTYYYLRDPEMMFRNAFQWLEPGGCLVIHLVNREKFDPILESASPFVAFSVQKYAKERITRSKVTFDKFDYEADFDIQGQEAEFREEFKFKTGKVRRQVQRMVIPTMEQVVGVAEQNGFTYKQFMDLTAIGYEYQFLFCFVR
;
A
#
# COMPACT_ATOMS: atom_id res chain seq x y z
N MET A 1 8.87 41.14 -38.01
CA MET A 1 7.43 41.40 -37.76
C MET A 1 6.83 40.60 -36.58
N ALA A 2 7.49 39.58 -36.04
CA ALA A 2 6.95 38.82 -34.91
C ALA A 2 7.20 39.45 -33.52
N ALA A 3 8.14 40.37 -33.39
CA ALA A 3 8.53 40.96 -32.07
C ALA A 3 7.71 42.18 -31.62
N THR A 4 6.82 42.69 -32.48
CA THR A 4 6.02 43.92 -32.20
C THR A 4 4.65 43.63 -31.63
N TRP A 5 4.17 42.39 -31.72
CA TRP A 5 2.86 41.99 -31.18
C TRP A 5 2.85 41.81 -29.64
N LEU A 6 3.99 41.48 -29.04
CA LEU A 6 4.11 41.22 -27.59
C LEU A 6 4.15 42.50 -26.73
N LYS A 7 4.28 43.67 -27.31
CA LYS A 7 4.41 44.95 -26.57
C LYS A 7 3.09 45.64 -26.21
N ASN A 8 1.96 45.14 -26.68
CA ASN A 8 0.65 45.80 -26.45
C ASN A 8 -0.40 44.85 -25.80
N ILE A 9 0.01 43.76 -25.18
CA ILE A 9 -0.92 42.91 -24.43
C ILE A 9 -1.04 43.45 -23.02
N ASP A 10 -2.26 43.74 -22.59
CA ASP A 10 -2.58 44.18 -21.21
C ASP A 10 -2.02 43.11 -20.24
N PRO A 11 -1.36 43.49 -19.14
CA PRO A 11 -0.89 42.55 -18.13
C PRO A 11 -1.99 41.61 -17.62
N LEU A 12 -3.24 42.06 -17.59
CA LEU A 12 -4.41 41.24 -17.22
C LEU A 12 -4.71 40.16 -18.26
N ASP A 13 -4.64 40.52 -19.56
CA ASP A 13 -4.81 39.56 -20.68
C ASP A 13 -3.67 38.54 -20.70
N THR A 14 -2.44 39.00 -20.45
CA THR A 14 -1.28 38.11 -20.34
C THR A 14 -1.47 37.09 -19.20
N PHE A 15 -1.96 37.54 -18.04
CA PHE A 15 -2.24 36.66 -16.90
C PHE A 15 -3.30 35.60 -17.24
N HIS A 16 -4.41 36.01 -17.88
CA HIS A 16 -5.46 35.06 -18.31
C HIS A 16 -4.96 34.07 -19.34
N ILE A 17 -4.17 34.49 -20.31
CA ILE A 17 -3.58 33.61 -21.33
C ILE A 17 -2.65 32.59 -20.65
N VAL A 18 -1.78 33.02 -19.74
CA VAL A 18 -0.87 32.11 -18.99
C VAL A 18 -1.68 31.14 -18.16
N LEU A 19 -2.71 31.61 -17.47
CA LEU A 19 -3.58 30.74 -16.66
C LEU A 19 -4.28 29.69 -17.51
N VAL A 20 -4.83 30.06 -18.67
CA VAL A 20 -5.49 29.12 -19.61
C VAL A 20 -4.48 28.10 -20.13
N VAL A 21 -3.27 28.51 -20.48
CA VAL A 21 -2.22 27.61 -20.96
C VAL A 21 -1.82 26.61 -19.86
N LEU A 22 -1.62 27.09 -18.61
CA LEU A 22 -1.31 26.24 -17.48
C LEU A 22 -2.43 25.24 -17.14
N LEU A 23 -3.68 25.69 -17.15
CA LEU A 23 -4.84 24.82 -16.96
C LEU A 23 -4.96 23.78 -18.09
N SER A 24 -4.78 24.20 -19.35
CA SER A 24 -4.81 23.29 -20.50
C SER A 24 -3.71 22.24 -20.42
N PHE A 25 -2.50 22.64 -20.00
CA PHE A 25 -1.38 21.73 -19.79
C PHE A 25 -1.65 20.76 -18.63
N ALA A 26 -2.21 21.24 -17.52
CA ALA A 26 -2.58 20.39 -16.38
C ALA A 26 -3.67 19.38 -16.78
N ILE A 27 -4.69 19.81 -17.54
CA ILE A 27 -5.74 18.93 -18.04
C ILE A 27 -5.16 17.89 -19.01
N ALA A 28 -4.30 18.30 -19.95
CA ALA A 28 -3.67 17.39 -20.90
C ALA A 28 -2.80 16.35 -20.19
N ASN A 29 -2.00 16.74 -19.19
CA ASN A 29 -1.22 15.81 -18.36
C ASN A 29 -2.11 14.87 -17.57
N TYR A 30 -3.21 15.36 -16.99
CA TYR A 30 -4.17 14.52 -16.27
C TYR A 30 -4.81 13.48 -17.21
N VAL A 31 -5.27 13.89 -18.39
CA VAL A 31 -5.88 12.98 -19.41
C VAL A 31 -4.85 11.96 -19.88
N TYR A 32 -3.61 12.39 -20.17
CA TYR A 32 -2.52 11.50 -20.58
C TYR A 32 -2.17 10.47 -19.50
N PHE A 33 -2.06 10.91 -18.25
CA PHE A 33 -1.80 10.04 -17.11
C PHE A 33 -2.93 9.01 -16.91
N ARG A 34 -4.19 9.46 -16.96
CA ARG A 34 -5.38 8.58 -16.89
C ARG A 34 -5.42 7.59 -18.05
N TRP A 35 -5.02 8.01 -19.26
CA TRP A 35 -4.94 7.12 -20.42
C TRP A 35 -3.88 6.03 -20.24
N ILE A 36 -2.68 6.38 -19.76
CA ILE A 36 -1.61 5.39 -19.44
C ILE A 36 -2.08 4.41 -18.37
N LEU A 37 -2.67 4.91 -17.26
CA LEU A 37 -3.19 4.04 -16.20
C LEU A 37 -4.25 3.08 -16.74
N ASN A 38 -5.18 3.56 -17.56
CA ASN A 38 -6.21 2.72 -18.14
C ASN A 38 -5.64 1.69 -19.14
N ALA A 39 -4.63 2.05 -19.93
CA ALA A 39 -3.97 1.11 -20.83
C ALA A 39 -3.27 -0.03 -20.08
N ASN A 40 -2.56 0.30 -18.99
CA ASN A 40 -1.92 -0.70 -18.14
C ASN A 40 -2.96 -1.58 -17.42
N ARG A 41 -4.04 -1.00 -16.91
CA ARG A 41 -5.16 -1.74 -16.29
C ARG A 41 -5.82 -2.72 -17.27
N LYS A 42 -6.00 -2.32 -18.51
CA LYS A 42 -6.62 -3.19 -19.54
C LYS A 42 -5.78 -4.43 -19.83
N ALA A 43 -4.46 -4.30 -19.91
CA ALA A 43 -3.54 -5.44 -20.12
C ALA A 43 -3.55 -6.44 -18.96
N THR A 44 -3.83 -5.98 -17.73
CA THR A 44 -3.89 -6.83 -16.53
C THR A 44 -5.20 -7.61 -16.41
N LEU A 45 -6.27 -7.11 -17.04
CA LEU A 45 -7.63 -7.65 -16.89
C LEU A 45 -7.99 -8.82 -17.83
N ASP A 46 -7.13 -9.16 -18.79
CA ASP A 46 -7.40 -10.28 -19.69
C ASP A 46 -7.49 -11.60 -18.91
N ASN A 47 -8.62 -12.30 -19.09
CA ASN A 47 -8.95 -13.59 -18.43
C ASN A 47 -9.18 -13.56 -16.90
N ILE A 48 -9.37 -12.41 -16.30
CA ILE A 48 -9.54 -12.29 -14.84
C ILE A 48 -10.84 -12.95 -14.34
N GLU A 49 -11.87 -12.99 -15.15
CA GLU A 49 -13.19 -13.54 -14.79
C GLU A 49 -13.15 -15.05 -14.49
N SER A 50 -12.22 -15.78 -15.12
CA SER A 50 -12.06 -17.23 -14.87
C SER A 50 -11.57 -17.54 -13.45
N PHE A 51 -10.93 -16.57 -12.79
CA PHE A 51 -10.38 -16.72 -11.44
C PHE A 51 -11.34 -16.23 -10.34
N ALA A 52 -12.40 -15.51 -10.70
CA ALA A 52 -13.34 -14.98 -9.72
C ALA A 52 -14.13 -16.09 -8.98
N ASN A 53 -14.41 -17.15 -9.67
CA ASN A 53 -15.02 -18.37 -9.13
C ASN A 53 -14.68 -19.55 -10.05
N PRO A 54 -13.50 -20.19 -9.87
CA PRO A 54 -13.04 -21.26 -10.79
C PRO A 54 -13.95 -22.47 -10.78
N ASP A 55 -14.61 -22.78 -9.64
CA ASP A 55 -15.38 -24.01 -9.43
C ASP A 55 -16.91 -23.80 -9.37
N GLY A 56 -17.41 -22.55 -9.51
CA GLY A 56 -18.82 -22.22 -9.39
C GLY A 56 -19.56 -22.16 -10.74
N PRO A 57 -20.85 -22.54 -10.78
CA PRO A 57 -21.69 -22.36 -11.95
C PRO A 57 -21.88 -20.85 -12.27
N ASP A 58 -22.20 -20.56 -13.52
CA ASP A 58 -22.44 -19.19 -13.96
C ASP A 58 -23.57 -18.52 -13.15
N GLY A 59 -23.29 -17.33 -12.62
CA GLY A 59 -24.23 -16.53 -11.82
C GLY A 59 -24.12 -16.71 -10.31
N ASP A 60 -23.28 -17.61 -9.80
CA ASP A 60 -23.13 -17.80 -8.35
C ASP A 60 -22.35 -16.67 -7.68
N THR A 61 -22.76 -16.40 -6.43
CA THR A 61 -22.07 -15.47 -5.55
C THR A 61 -21.06 -16.21 -4.68
N VAL A 62 -19.79 -15.83 -4.76
CA VAL A 62 -18.73 -16.33 -3.86
C VAL A 62 -18.58 -15.35 -2.71
N ILE A 63 -18.53 -15.88 -1.46
CA ILE A 63 -18.28 -15.10 -0.25
C ILE A 63 -17.01 -15.64 0.40
N LEU A 64 -15.98 -14.79 0.52
CA LEU A 64 -14.69 -15.12 1.10
C LEU A 64 -14.42 -14.28 2.34
N SER A 65 -13.62 -14.79 3.26
CA SER A 65 -13.20 -14.05 4.46
C SER A 65 -11.73 -14.29 4.78
N ASN A 66 -11.08 -13.23 5.28
CA ASN A 66 -9.70 -13.17 5.77
C ASN A 66 -8.70 -13.91 4.87
N GLU A 67 -8.14 -15.01 5.35
CA GLU A 67 -7.07 -15.78 4.70
C GLU A 67 -7.41 -16.29 3.28
N HIS A 68 -8.69 -16.42 2.96
CA HIS A 68 -9.14 -16.84 1.63
C HIS A 68 -9.29 -15.68 0.63
N VAL A 69 -9.18 -14.43 1.10
CA VAL A 69 -9.32 -13.23 0.25
C VAL A 69 -8.14 -13.10 -0.71
N TYR A 70 -6.93 -13.33 -0.21
CA TYR A 70 -5.68 -13.14 -0.96
C TYR A 70 -5.36 -14.35 -1.87
N ASP A 71 -6.32 -14.75 -2.72
CA ASP A 71 -6.20 -15.82 -3.72
C ASP A 71 -5.61 -15.32 -5.05
N GLU A 72 -5.54 -16.20 -6.06
CA GLU A 72 -5.00 -15.85 -7.40
C GLU A 72 -5.74 -14.70 -8.07
N PHE A 73 -7.07 -14.61 -7.90
CA PHE A 73 -7.84 -13.50 -8.45
C PHE A 73 -7.40 -12.19 -7.84
N TYR A 74 -7.38 -12.13 -6.50
CA TYR A 74 -7.06 -10.89 -5.79
C TYR A 74 -5.61 -10.47 -6.00
N ALA A 75 -4.67 -11.43 -6.02
CA ALA A 75 -3.26 -11.16 -6.31
C ALA A 75 -3.04 -10.51 -7.69
N LYS A 76 -3.84 -10.86 -8.69
CA LYS A 76 -3.75 -10.27 -10.04
C LYS A 76 -4.26 -8.85 -10.13
N ILE A 77 -5.25 -8.49 -9.31
CA ILE A 77 -5.87 -7.16 -9.36
C ILE A 77 -5.37 -6.23 -8.25
N TYR A 78 -4.62 -6.76 -7.28
CA TYR A 78 -4.20 -6.03 -6.08
C TYR A 78 -3.54 -4.69 -6.42
N ASP A 79 -2.56 -4.70 -7.33
CA ASP A 79 -1.84 -3.49 -7.73
C ASP A 79 -2.75 -2.45 -8.42
N MET A 80 -3.87 -2.86 -9.03
CA MET A 80 -4.85 -1.94 -9.59
C MET A 80 -5.68 -1.24 -8.51
N LEU A 81 -5.95 -1.93 -7.40
CA LEU A 81 -6.76 -1.42 -6.30
C LEU A 81 -5.93 -0.56 -5.35
N ALA A 82 -4.71 -1.02 -5.03
CA ALA A 82 -3.82 -0.46 -4.03
C ALA A 82 -2.58 0.23 -4.64
N ASP A 83 -2.71 0.79 -5.85
CA ASP A 83 -1.62 1.51 -6.54
C ASP A 83 -1.21 2.76 -5.74
N GLY A 84 0.06 2.84 -5.40
CA GLY A 84 0.64 3.91 -4.58
C GLY A 84 2.12 4.11 -4.91
N GLU A 85 2.49 4.27 -6.20
CA GLU A 85 3.89 4.35 -6.60
C GLU A 85 4.68 5.42 -5.84
N LEU A 86 4.08 6.60 -5.62
CA LEU A 86 4.72 7.67 -4.84
C LEU A 86 4.91 7.27 -3.37
N ARG A 87 3.90 6.63 -2.77
CA ARG A 87 3.97 6.11 -1.40
C ARG A 87 5.10 5.08 -1.28
N HIS A 88 5.09 4.07 -2.11
CA HIS A 88 6.08 2.98 -2.08
C HIS A 88 7.51 3.51 -2.21
N LYS A 89 7.77 4.45 -3.13
CA LYS A 89 9.08 5.11 -3.27
C LYS A 89 9.46 5.91 -2.02
N THR A 90 8.51 6.67 -1.48
CA THR A 90 8.77 7.49 -0.29
C THR A 90 9.07 6.60 0.92
N GLU A 91 8.26 5.56 1.14
CA GLU A 91 8.45 4.58 2.21
C GLU A 91 9.82 3.90 2.11
N THR A 92 10.20 3.43 0.91
CA THR A 92 11.51 2.79 0.67
C THR A 92 12.66 3.74 1.00
N ASN A 93 12.67 4.94 0.42
CA ASN A 93 13.76 5.90 0.59
C ASN A 93 13.92 6.33 2.04
N LEU A 94 12.79 6.60 2.70
CA LEU A 94 12.78 7.03 4.10
C LEU A 94 13.33 5.94 5.02
N THR A 95 12.84 4.71 4.88
CA THR A 95 13.21 3.62 5.80
C THR A 95 14.63 3.13 5.60
N VAL A 96 15.13 3.12 4.36
CA VAL A 96 16.57 2.89 4.07
C VAL A 96 17.42 4.01 4.68
N GLY A 97 16.97 5.26 4.56
CA GLY A 97 17.64 6.41 5.19
C GLY A 97 17.70 6.27 6.72
N TRP A 98 16.63 5.87 7.36
CA TRP A 98 16.60 5.60 8.81
C TRP A 98 17.55 4.48 9.21
N ALA A 99 17.48 3.33 8.54
CA ALA A 99 18.38 2.22 8.83
C ALA A 99 19.86 2.61 8.72
N LYS A 100 20.23 3.40 7.71
CA LYS A 100 21.58 3.95 7.55
C LYS A 100 21.95 4.95 8.66
N SER A 101 21.01 5.77 9.10
CA SER A 101 21.28 6.79 10.14
C SER A 101 21.50 6.19 11.52
N PHE A 102 20.81 5.10 11.86
CA PHE A 102 21.00 4.40 13.13
C PHE A 102 22.22 3.46 13.13
N ARG A 103 22.66 2.99 11.97
CA ARG A 103 23.77 2.07 11.77
C ARG A 103 24.73 2.57 10.66
N PRO A 104 25.36 3.75 10.85
CA PRO A 104 26.22 4.35 9.81
C PRO A 104 27.44 3.49 9.44
N GLU A 105 27.85 2.59 10.34
CA GLU A 105 28.94 1.65 10.11
C GLU A 105 28.57 0.46 9.21
N VAL A 106 27.27 0.23 8.98
CA VAL A 106 26.81 -0.89 8.15
C VAL A 106 26.88 -0.52 6.68
N ASN A 107 27.80 -1.17 5.96
CA ASN A 107 27.99 -0.92 4.52
C ASN A 107 26.84 -1.45 3.66
N THR A 108 26.09 -2.45 4.15
CA THR A 108 25.08 -3.15 3.35
C THR A 108 23.84 -3.39 4.19
N ILE A 109 22.73 -2.77 3.81
CA ILE A 109 21.44 -2.97 4.45
C ILE A 109 20.85 -4.32 4.02
N LYS A 110 20.32 -5.07 4.98
CA LYS A 110 19.61 -6.35 4.81
C LYS A 110 18.17 -6.15 5.27
N VAL A 111 17.21 -6.33 4.38
CA VAL A 111 15.78 -6.05 4.59
C VAL A 111 14.96 -7.31 4.61
N LEU A 112 14.03 -7.40 5.57
CA LEU A 112 12.88 -8.28 5.55
C LEU A 112 11.62 -7.44 5.37
N ASP A 113 10.92 -7.62 4.25
CA ASP A 113 9.65 -6.96 3.95
C ASP A 113 8.50 -7.94 4.24
N VAL A 114 7.71 -7.63 5.25
CA VAL A 114 6.62 -8.48 5.76
C VAL A 114 5.29 -8.04 5.20
N GLY A 115 4.51 -8.97 4.70
CA GLY A 115 3.32 -8.69 3.89
C GLY A 115 3.72 -8.10 2.54
N SER A 116 4.74 -8.71 1.90
CA SER A 116 5.34 -8.19 0.66
C SER A 116 4.39 -8.19 -0.55
N GLY A 117 3.22 -8.82 -0.44
CA GLY A 117 2.19 -8.85 -1.46
C GLY A 117 2.71 -9.29 -2.82
N THR A 118 2.43 -8.48 -3.83
CA THR A 118 2.85 -8.71 -5.23
C THR A 118 4.32 -8.35 -5.51
N GLY A 119 5.10 -7.99 -4.47
CA GLY A 119 6.55 -7.84 -4.53
C GLY A 119 7.08 -6.48 -4.94
N HIS A 120 6.22 -5.49 -5.11
CA HIS A 120 6.60 -4.16 -5.59
C HIS A 120 7.63 -3.49 -4.67
N GLN A 121 7.42 -3.55 -3.35
CA GLN A 121 8.30 -2.93 -2.35
C GLN A 121 9.69 -3.57 -2.33
N VAL A 122 9.75 -4.89 -2.43
CA VAL A 122 11.03 -5.64 -2.52
C VAL A 122 11.85 -5.20 -3.75
N GLU A 123 11.19 -5.01 -4.89
CA GLU A 123 11.83 -4.51 -6.11
C GLU A 123 12.39 -3.09 -5.93
N LEU A 124 11.67 -2.22 -5.23
CA LEU A 124 12.15 -0.86 -4.94
C LEU A 124 13.37 -0.89 -4.02
N PHE A 125 13.37 -1.70 -2.96
CA PHE A 125 14.57 -1.88 -2.12
C PHE A 125 15.79 -2.34 -2.93
N LYS A 126 15.61 -3.25 -3.89
CA LYS A 126 16.70 -3.67 -4.78
C LYS A 126 17.22 -2.54 -5.65
N LYS A 127 16.33 -1.70 -6.19
CA LYS A 127 16.70 -0.51 -6.99
C LYS A 127 17.47 0.53 -6.18
N GLU A 128 17.16 0.65 -4.88
CA GLU A 128 17.91 1.51 -3.95
C GLU A 128 19.30 0.96 -3.53
N GLY A 129 19.71 -0.16 -4.10
CA GLY A 129 21.02 -0.74 -3.84
C GLY A 129 21.16 -1.47 -2.50
N VAL A 130 20.04 -1.89 -1.91
CA VAL A 130 20.04 -2.74 -0.71
C VAL A 130 20.62 -4.10 -1.03
N GLY A 131 21.55 -4.59 -0.20
CA GLY A 131 22.33 -5.80 -0.51
C GLY A 131 21.52 -7.08 -0.47
N LYS A 132 20.74 -7.29 0.60
CA LYS A 132 19.84 -8.43 0.75
C LYS A 132 18.44 -7.93 0.99
N VAL A 133 17.47 -8.44 0.23
CA VAL A 133 16.04 -8.22 0.47
C VAL A 133 15.32 -9.55 0.38
N VAL A 134 14.51 -9.85 1.38
CA VAL A 134 13.60 -11.00 1.41
C VAL A 134 12.20 -10.46 1.61
N GLY A 135 11.28 -10.79 0.71
CA GLY A 135 9.85 -10.54 0.89
C GLY A 135 9.17 -11.78 1.47
N VAL A 136 8.31 -11.59 2.46
CA VAL A 136 7.47 -12.67 3.00
C VAL A 136 6.00 -12.26 2.97
N ASP A 137 5.15 -13.22 2.63
CA ASP A 137 3.71 -13.06 2.68
C ASP A 137 3.07 -14.38 3.11
N ALA A 138 1.98 -14.32 3.84
CA ALA A 138 1.24 -15.52 4.26
C ALA A 138 0.49 -16.18 3.09
N SER A 139 0.18 -15.43 2.02
CA SER A 139 -0.54 -15.92 0.85
C SER A 139 0.40 -16.51 -0.20
N ASP A 140 0.19 -17.81 -0.51
CA ASP A 140 0.84 -18.49 -1.63
C ASP A 140 0.61 -17.76 -2.96
N ALA A 141 -0.60 -17.28 -3.20
CA ALA A 141 -0.97 -16.61 -4.43
C ALA A 141 -0.28 -15.25 -4.58
N MET A 142 -0.15 -14.47 -3.50
CA MET A 142 0.62 -13.22 -3.49
C MET A 142 2.09 -13.48 -3.79
N VAL A 143 2.71 -14.47 -3.13
CA VAL A 143 4.10 -14.87 -3.38
C VAL A 143 4.31 -15.37 -4.80
N ALA A 144 3.37 -16.17 -5.33
CA ALA A 144 3.42 -16.63 -6.72
C ALA A 144 3.35 -15.45 -7.71
N GLN A 145 2.49 -14.46 -7.45
CA GLN A 145 2.40 -13.25 -8.27
C GLN A 145 3.67 -12.39 -8.14
N ALA A 146 4.24 -12.24 -6.95
CA ALA A 146 5.50 -11.52 -6.72
C ALA A 146 6.65 -12.13 -7.52
N ARG A 147 6.79 -13.47 -7.50
CA ARG A 147 7.79 -14.20 -8.29
C ARG A 147 7.59 -14.05 -9.79
N LYS A 148 6.34 -13.92 -10.25
CA LYS A 148 6.02 -13.64 -11.64
C LYS A 148 6.39 -12.22 -12.03
N ASN A 149 6.06 -11.24 -11.20
CA ASN A 149 6.34 -9.83 -11.45
C ASN A 149 7.84 -9.54 -11.41
N TYR A 150 8.56 -10.11 -10.43
CA TYR A 150 9.97 -9.82 -10.16
C TYR A 150 10.78 -11.11 -9.88
N PRO A 151 11.04 -11.93 -10.91
CA PRO A 151 11.57 -13.29 -10.73
C PRO A 151 13.01 -13.37 -10.19
N LYS A 152 13.71 -12.25 -10.12
CA LYS A 152 15.10 -12.19 -9.62
C LYS A 152 15.20 -11.93 -8.11
N ASN A 153 14.07 -11.67 -7.43
CA ASN A 153 14.02 -11.36 -6.01
C ASN A 153 13.70 -12.62 -5.17
N ASP A 154 13.99 -12.56 -3.88
CA ASP A 154 13.70 -13.66 -2.93
C ASP A 154 12.34 -13.41 -2.26
N TYR A 155 11.38 -14.30 -2.55
CA TYR A 155 10.05 -14.28 -1.94
C TYR A 155 9.74 -15.62 -1.30
N ARG A 156 9.18 -15.61 -0.09
CA ARG A 156 8.85 -16.80 0.67
C ARG A 156 7.44 -16.72 1.22
N VAL A 157 6.73 -17.85 1.18
CA VAL A 157 5.46 -18.00 1.90
C VAL A 157 5.79 -18.18 3.37
N HIS A 158 5.37 -17.23 4.20
CA HIS A 158 5.68 -17.25 5.62
C HIS A 158 4.82 -16.27 6.40
N GLU A 159 4.30 -16.72 7.55
CA GLU A 159 3.66 -15.87 8.57
C GLU A 159 4.71 -15.38 9.55
N ILE A 160 4.77 -14.06 9.77
CA ILE A 160 5.77 -13.45 10.67
C ILE A 160 5.64 -13.91 12.13
N GLU A 161 4.47 -14.40 12.52
CA GLU A 161 4.16 -14.91 13.86
C GLU A 161 4.73 -16.32 14.08
N GLN A 162 5.21 -17.01 13.05
CA GLN A 162 5.85 -18.32 13.16
C GLN A 162 7.32 -18.19 13.58
N ILE A 163 7.77 -19.09 14.45
CA ILE A 163 9.14 -19.12 14.99
C ILE A 163 10.09 -19.87 14.03
N GLY A 164 11.35 -19.45 13.99
CA GLY A 164 12.45 -20.29 13.47
C GLY A 164 12.77 -20.14 11.99
N ASN A 165 12.20 -19.17 11.28
CA ASN A 165 12.39 -19.01 9.84
C ASN A 165 13.63 -18.20 9.44
N PHE A 166 14.18 -17.40 10.37
CA PHE A 166 15.36 -16.59 10.13
C PHE A 166 16.34 -16.69 11.29
N ALA A 167 17.62 -16.47 11.00
CA ALA A 167 18.66 -16.45 12.01
C ALA A 167 18.57 -15.19 12.89
N ALA A 168 19.05 -15.29 14.13
CA ALA A 168 19.16 -14.14 15.00
C ALA A 168 20.11 -13.09 14.39
N GLY A 169 19.66 -11.82 14.33
CA GLY A 169 20.44 -10.74 13.75
C GLY A 169 20.65 -10.85 12.24
N GLU A 170 19.74 -11.47 11.51
CA GLU A 170 19.87 -11.64 10.06
C GLU A 170 19.63 -10.34 9.28
N PHE A 171 18.84 -9.41 9.85
CA PHE A 171 18.40 -8.18 9.17
C PHE A 171 18.79 -6.92 9.91
N ASN A 172 18.94 -5.81 9.17
CA ASN A 172 19.12 -4.46 9.72
C ASN A 172 17.81 -3.65 9.68
N LEU A 173 16.88 -4.04 8.81
CA LEU A 173 15.60 -3.38 8.62
C LEU A 173 14.52 -4.45 8.43
N ILE A 174 13.44 -4.33 9.21
CA ILE A 174 12.21 -5.10 9.01
C ILE A 174 11.09 -4.09 8.76
N THR A 175 10.26 -4.32 7.74
CA THR A 175 9.17 -3.42 7.36
C THR A 175 7.83 -4.14 7.35
N LEU A 176 6.81 -3.48 7.89
CA LEU A 176 5.40 -3.84 7.77
C LEU A 176 4.68 -2.62 7.21
N TYR A 177 4.48 -2.62 5.90
CA TYR A 177 3.84 -1.49 5.24
C TYR A 177 2.33 -1.68 5.10
N TYR A 178 1.66 -0.58 4.79
CA TYR A 178 0.23 -0.49 4.58
C TYR A 178 -0.54 -1.10 5.76
N PHE A 179 -1.50 -1.96 5.54
CA PHE A 179 -2.33 -2.53 6.60
C PHE A 179 -1.81 -3.85 7.18
N THR A 180 -0.61 -4.32 6.81
CA THR A 180 -0.04 -5.62 7.23
C THR A 180 -0.12 -5.86 8.73
N TYR A 181 0.20 -4.86 9.56
CA TYR A 181 0.16 -4.98 11.02
C TYR A 181 -1.23 -5.34 11.55
N TYR A 182 -2.29 -4.84 10.92
CA TYR A 182 -3.66 -4.98 11.44
C TYR A 182 -4.30 -6.34 11.15
N TYR A 183 -3.65 -7.17 10.33
CA TYR A 183 -4.06 -8.56 10.06
C TYR A 183 -3.40 -9.57 10.99
N LEU A 184 -2.47 -9.15 11.85
CA LEU A 184 -1.77 -10.03 12.78
C LEU A 184 -2.72 -10.55 13.85
N ARG A 185 -2.61 -11.85 14.15
CA ARG A 185 -3.39 -12.52 15.20
C ARG A 185 -2.69 -12.41 16.56
N ASP A 186 -1.35 -12.43 16.57
CA ASP A 186 -0.48 -12.29 17.73
C ASP A 186 0.60 -11.23 17.47
N PRO A 187 0.28 -9.93 17.64
CA PRO A 187 1.25 -8.85 17.47
C PRO A 187 2.46 -8.97 18.41
N GLU A 188 2.31 -9.55 19.61
CA GLU A 188 3.44 -9.75 20.54
C GLU A 188 4.43 -10.76 19.97
N MET A 189 3.96 -11.86 19.37
CA MET A 189 4.84 -12.83 18.73
C MET A 189 5.58 -12.18 17.54
N MET A 190 4.90 -11.35 16.75
CA MET A 190 5.56 -10.59 15.68
C MET A 190 6.69 -9.72 16.24
N PHE A 191 6.45 -8.95 17.30
CA PHE A 191 7.51 -8.12 17.91
C PHE A 191 8.67 -8.96 18.46
N ARG A 192 8.40 -10.09 19.11
CA ARG A 192 9.45 -11.01 19.60
C ARG A 192 10.31 -11.56 18.46
N ASN A 193 9.67 -12.02 17.39
CA ASN A 193 10.36 -12.54 16.20
C ASN A 193 11.18 -11.44 15.52
N ALA A 194 10.59 -10.27 15.27
CA ALA A 194 11.28 -9.12 14.68
C ALA A 194 12.49 -8.70 15.54
N PHE A 195 12.34 -8.66 16.86
CA PHE A 195 13.45 -8.36 17.77
C PHE A 195 14.58 -9.39 17.65
N GLN A 196 14.26 -10.68 17.58
CA GLN A 196 15.27 -11.72 17.42
C GLN A 196 15.99 -11.61 16.07
N TRP A 197 15.28 -11.35 14.98
CA TRP A 197 15.84 -11.36 13.62
C TRP A 197 16.58 -10.06 13.27
N LEU A 198 16.31 -8.97 13.94
CA LEU A 198 17.08 -7.73 13.78
C LEU A 198 18.45 -7.84 14.46
N GLU A 199 19.47 -7.25 13.85
CA GLU A 199 20.74 -6.95 14.52
C GLU A 199 20.54 -5.90 15.64
N PRO A 200 21.38 -5.88 16.71
CA PRO A 200 21.36 -4.77 17.66
C PRO A 200 21.52 -3.42 16.95
N GLY A 201 20.61 -2.49 17.23
CA GLY A 201 20.50 -1.20 16.54
C GLY A 201 19.79 -1.25 15.18
N GLY A 202 19.27 -2.40 14.77
CA GLY A 202 18.44 -2.54 13.58
C GLY A 202 17.05 -1.92 13.77
N CYS A 203 16.41 -1.55 12.66
CA CYS A 203 15.11 -0.88 12.62
C CYS A 203 13.95 -1.83 12.32
N LEU A 204 12.87 -1.67 13.06
CA LEU A 204 11.53 -2.13 12.69
C LEU A 204 10.70 -0.92 12.29
N VAL A 205 10.11 -0.95 11.10
CA VAL A 205 9.22 0.12 10.61
C VAL A 205 7.83 -0.44 10.38
N ILE A 206 6.83 0.20 10.98
CA ILE A 206 5.43 -0.20 10.87
C ILE A 206 4.60 0.97 10.37
N HIS A 207 3.76 0.73 9.36
CA HIS A 207 2.75 1.68 8.92
C HIS A 207 1.55 1.62 9.87
N LEU A 208 1.23 2.75 10.48
CA LEU A 208 0.12 2.91 11.40
C LEU A 208 -0.82 4.03 10.95
N VAL A 209 -2.09 3.92 11.33
CA VAL A 209 -3.10 4.93 11.00
C VAL A 209 -3.77 5.47 12.26
N ASN A 210 -4.19 6.71 12.22
CA ASN A 210 -5.18 7.20 13.17
C ASN A 210 -6.54 6.66 12.74
N ARG A 211 -7.03 5.60 13.41
CA ARG A 211 -8.25 4.87 13.03
C ARG A 211 -9.50 5.73 12.94
N GLU A 212 -9.54 6.85 13.66
CA GLU A 212 -10.71 7.74 13.69
C GLU A 212 -10.73 8.73 12.52
N LYS A 213 -9.55 9.00 11.93
CA LYS A 213 -9.36 10.12 11.00
C LYS A 213 -8.81 9.74 9.64
N PHE A 214 -8.12 8.59 9.49
CA PHE A 214 -7.54 8.23 8.20
C PHE A 214 -8.61 8.07 7.11
N ASP A 215 -8.21 8.31 5.86
CA ASP A 215 -9.07 8.12 4.71
C ASP A 215 -9.07 6.65 4.27
N PRO A 216 -10.21 5.92 4.39
CA PRO A 216 -10.29 4.54 3.97
C PRO A 216 -10.63 4.38 2.48
N ILE A 217 -10.79 5.48 1.73
CA ILE A 217 -11.11 5.43 0.30
C ILE A 217 -9.88 4.96 -0.46
N LEU A 218 -10.09 3.98 -1.33
CA LEU A 218 -9.05 3.48 -2.22
C LEU A 218 -8.59 4.58 -3.17
N GLU A 219 -7.27 4.63 -3.44
CA GLU A 219 -6.68 5.60 -4.37
C GLU A 219 -7.33 5.54 -5.76
N SER A 220 -7.66 4.33 -6.23
CA SER A 220 -8.34 4.14 -7.51
C SER A 220 -9.74 4.77 -7.58
N ALA A 221 -10.38 5.00 -6.43
CA ALA A 221 -11.69 5.64 -6.30
C ALA A 221 -11.60 7.14 -6.01
N SER A 222 -10.45 7.65 -5.58
CA SER A 222 -10.27 9.06 -5.29
C SER A 222 -10.24 9.90 -6.58
N PRO A 223 -11.08 10.94 -6.70
CA PRO A 223 -11.03 11.85 -7.84
C PRO A 223 -9.78 12.76 -7.83
N PHE A 224 -9.12 12.89 -6.68
CA PHE A 224 -7.98 13.78 -6.48
C PHE A 224 -6.84 13.03 -5.79
N VAL A 225 -5.66 13.06 -6.38
CA VAL A 225 -4.46 12.41 -5.83
C VAL A 225 -3.82 13.27 -4.71
N ALA A 226 -4.09 14.57 -4.69
CA ALA A 226 -3.36 15.53 -3.86
C ALA A 226 -4.02 15.85 -2.50
N PHE A 227 -5.28 15.45 -2.29
CA PHE A 227 -5.98 15.71 -1.02
C PHE A 227 -7.17 14.78 -0.82
N SER A 228 -7.43 14.44 0.44
CA SER A 228 -8.56 13.61 0.83
C SER A 228 -9.87 14.39 0.75
N VAL A 229 -10.89 13.74 0.19
CA VAL A 229 -12.27 14.25 0.17
C VAL A 229 -12.89 14.31 1.57
N GLN A 230 -12.32 13.60 2.55
CA GLN A 230 -12.79 13.57 3.94
C GLN A 230 -12.82 14.97 4.58
N LYS A 231 -11.89 15.85 4.21
CA LYS A 231 -11.83 17.24 4.73
C LYS A 231 -13.11 18.05 4.51
N TYR A 232 -13.85 17.72 3.46
CA TYR A 232 -15.03 18.46 3.02
C TYR A 232 -16.33 17.72 3.31
N ALA A 233 -16.24 16.48 3.79
CA ALA A 233 -17.39 15.68 4.14
C ALA A 233 -17.90 16.00 5.54
N LYS A 234 -19.22 16.10 5.71
CA LYS A 234 -19.86 16.27 7.04
C LYS A 234 -19.76 14.99 7.88
N GLU A 235 -19.79 13.83 7.22
CA GLU A 235 -19.65 12.51 7.80
C GLU A 235 -18.50 11.81 7.10
N ARG A 236 -17.87 10.86 7.80
CA ARG A 236 -16.77 10.07 7.22
C ARG A 236 -17.27 9.27 6.04
N ILE A 237 -16.59 9.43 4.90
CA ILE A 237 -16.87 8.63 3.71
C ILE A 237 -16.08 7.32 3.84
N THR A 238 -16.80 6.20 3.82
CA THR A 238 -16.21 4.86 3.98
C THR A 238 -16.35 4.01 2.72
N ARG A 239 -17.13 4.47 1.74
CA ARG A 239 -17.45 3.71 0.53
C ARG A 239 -16.68 4.20 -0.67
N SER A 240 -16.08 3.24 -1.37
CA SER A 240 -15.42 3.44 -2.67
C SER A 240 -16.22 2.73 -3.76
N LYS A 241 -16.32 3.36 -4.92
CA LYS A 241 -16.94 2.75 -6.11
C LYS A 241 -16.10 3.07 -7.34
N VAL A 242 -15.69 2.03 -8.06
CA VAL A 242 -14.89 2.15 -9.28
C VAL A 242 -15.45 1.22 -10.36
N THR A 243 -15.59 1.72 -11.57
CA THR A 243 -15.96 0.89 -12.73
C THR A 243 -14.71 0.57 -13.53
N PHE A 244 -14.43 -0.72 -13.66
CA PHE A 244 -13.39 -1.26 -14.53
C PHE A 244 -14.02 -1.86 -15.80
N ASP A 245 -13.21 -2.16 -16.80
CA ASP A 245 -13.68 -2.74 -18.07
C ASP A 245 -14.43 -4.05 -17.89
N LYS A 246 -14.00 -4.90 -16.93
CA LYS A 246 -14.53 -6.25 -16.72
C LYS A 246 -15.51 -6.36 -15.56
N PHE A 247 -15.43 -5.49 -14.57
CA PHE A 247 -16.27 -5.51 -13.38
C PHE A 247 -16.49 -4.12 -12.80
N ASP A 248 -17.59 -3.97 -12.07
CA ASP A 248 -17.80 -2.87 -11.14
C ASP A 248 -17.32 -3.30 -9.76
N TYR A 249 -16.57 -2.42 -9.11
CA TYR A 249 -16.00 -2.64 -7.78
C TYR A 249 -16.62 -1.67 -6.78
N GLU A 250 -17.06 -2.21 -5.66
CA GLU A 250 -17.53 -1.44 -4.50
C GLU A 250 -16.79 -1.93 -3.26
N ALA A 251 -16.34 -0.99 -2.42
CA ALA A 251 -15.74 -1.29 -1.12
C ALA A 251 -16.36 -0.42 -0.03
N ASP A 252 -16.46 -0.97 1.17
CA ASP A 252 -16.93 -0.29 2.37
C ASP A 252 -16.03 -0.64 3.55
N PHE A 253 -15.58 0.38 4.28
CA PHE A 253 -14.69 0.23 5.43
C PHE A 253 -15.42 0.64 6.70
N ASP A 254 -15.87 -0.34 7.51
CA ASP A 254 -16.59 -0.13 8.75
C ASP A 254 -15.66 -0.30 9.96
N ILE A 255 -15.67 0.66 10.89
CA ILE A 255 -14.85 0.62 12.11
C ILE A 255 -15.74 0.80 13.33
N GLN A 256 -15.68 -0.17 14.23
CA GLN A 256 -16.39 -0.16 15.51
C GLN A 256 -15.41 -0.36 16.68
N GLY A 257 -15.00 0.74 17.30
CA GLY A 257 -13.96 0.71 18.33
C GLY A 257 -12.60 0.32 17.74
N GLN A 258 -12.08 -0.86 18.09
CA GLN A 258 -10.83 -1.39 17.53
C GLN A 258 -11.06 -2.37 16.36
N GLU A 259 -12.26 -2.89 16.23
CA GLU A 259 -12.58 -3.84 15.17
C GLU A 259 -12.92 -3.09 13.89
N ALA A 260 -12.43 -3.60 12.77
CA ALA A 260 -12.72 -3.06 11.45
C ALA A 260 -13.06 -4.19 10.48
N GLU A 261 -14.03 -3.91 9.63
CA GLU A 261 -14.39 -4.76 8.49
C GLU A 261 -14.20 -3.98 7.19
N PHE A 262 -13.40 -4.53 6.30
CA PHE A 262 -13.27 -4.08 4.93
C PHE A 262 -14.04 -5.04 4.03
N ARG A 263 -15.17 -4.58 3.51
CA ARG A 263 -16.07 -5.35 2.65
C ARG A 263 -15.86 -4.93 1.22
N GLU A 264 -15.70 -5.90 0.33
CA GLU A 264 -15.48 -5.65 -1.09
C GLU A 264 -16.48 -6.47 -1.92
N GLU A 265 -17.00 -5.87 -2.99
CA GLU A 265 -17.87 -6.53 -3.96
C GLU A 265 -17.36 -6.26 -5.38
N PHE A 266 -17.24 -7.35 -6.14
CA PHE A 266 -16.86 -7.34 -7.56
C PHE A 266 -18.07 -7.88 -8.36
N LYS A 267 -18.68 -7.02 -9.16
CA LYS A 267 -19.78 -7.38 -10.07
C LYS A 267 -19.25 -7.48 -11.47
N PHE A 268 -19.04 -8.70 -11.95
CA PHE A 268 -18.52 -8.94 -13.30
C PHE A 268 -19.58 -8.67 -14.36
N LYS A 269 -19.15 -8.25 -15.56
CA LYS A 269 -20.05 -8.01 -16.71
C LYS A 269 -20.74 -9.30 -17.18
N THR A 270 -20.23 -10.47 -16.83
CA THR A 270 -20.83 -11.79 -17.05
C THR A 270 -22.01 -12.09 -16.11
N GLY A 271 -22.25 -11.27 -15.07
CA GLY A 271 -23.27 -11.48 -14.06
C GLY A 271 -22.78 -12.21 -12.80
N LYS A 272 -21.53 -12.73 -12.80
CA LYS A 272 -20.92 -13.29 -11.57
C LYS A 272 -20.66 -12.18 -10.55
N VAL A 273 -20.79 -12.55 -9.25
CA VAL A 273 -20.53 -11.64 -8.14
C VAL A 273 -19.60 -12.32 -7.16
N ARG A 274 -18.49 -11.63 -6.83
CA ARG A 274 -17.61 -12.00 -5.73
C ARG A 274 -17.76 -11.00 -4.60
N ARG A 275 -17.96 -11.48 -3.38
CA ARG A 275 -17.94 -10.70 -2.15
C ARG A 275 -16.87 -11.21 -1.23
N GLN A 276 -16.19 -10.30 -0.56
CA GLN A 276 -15.17 -10.66 0.42
C GLN A 276 -15.17 -9.69 1.58
N VAL A 277 -14.79 -10.21 2.75
CA VAL A 277 -14.72 -9.45 4.00
C VAL A 277 -13.40 -9.72 4.66
N GLN A 278 -12.66 -8.66 4.92
CA GLN A 278 -11.42 -8.71 5.68
C GLN A 278 -11.69 -8.09 7.06
N ARG A 279 -11.44 -8.87 8.12
CA ARG A 279 -11.55 -8.41 9.50
C ARG A 279 -10.18 -8.14 10.06
N MET A 280 -10.02 -6.99 10.69
CA MET A 280 -8.76 -6.56 11.26
C MET A 280 -8.99 -5.86 12.60
N VAL A 281 -7.94 -5.81 13.42
CA VAL A 281 -7.94 -5.06 14.67
C VAL A 281 -7.03 -3.85 14.49
N ILE A 282 -7.58 -2.65 14.68
CA ILE A 282 -6.85 -1.39 14.57
C ILE A 282 -6.71 -0.76 15.97
N PRO A 283 -5.67 -1.13 16.75
CA PRO A 283 -5.36 -0.49 18.02
C PRO A 283 -4.98 0.99 17.81
N THR A 284 -4.93 1.76 18.90
CA THR A 284 -4.33 3.11 18.81
C THR A 284 -2.82 3.00 18.57
N MET A 285 -2.24 4.05 17.98
CA MET A 285 -0.79 4.09 17.77
C MET A 285 0.00 3.99 19.08
N GLU A 286 -0.51 4.58 20.15
CA GLU A 286 0.07 4.49 21.50
C GLU A 286 0.06 3.05 22.05
N GLN A 287 -1.01 2.30 21.78
CA GLN A 287 -1.08 0.88 22.16
C GLN A 287 -0.01 0.07 21.43
N VAL A 288 0.18 0.32 20.13
CA VAL A 288 1.22 -0.35 19.33
C VAL A 288 2.61 -0.01 19.85
N VAL A 289 2.88 1.26 20.14
CA VAL A 289 4.16 1.69 20.76
C VAL A 289 4.39 0.98 22.08
N GLY A 290 3.37 0.92 22.96
CA GLY A 290 3.47 0.23 24.25
C GLY A 290 3.80 -1.26 24.11
N VAL A 291 3.18 -1.97 23.17
CA VAL A 291 3.48 -3.39 22.90
C VAL A 291 4.90 -3.55 22.36
N ALA A 292 5.35 -2.68 21.47
CA ALA A 292 6.72 -2.70 20.94
C ALA A 292 7.75 -2.52 22.07
N GLU A 293 7.55 -1.55 22.96
CA GLU A 293 8.45 -1.25 24.08
C GLU A 293 8.49 -2.41 25.10
N GLN A 294 7.35 -3.04 25.39
CA GLN A 294 7.28 -4.24 26.23
C GLN A 294 8.06 -5.43 25.66
N ASN A 295 8.25 -5.48 24.33
CA ASN A 295 9.05 -6.49 23.66
C ASN A 295 10.50 -6.04 23.36
N GLY A 296 10.99 -4.99 24.03
CA GLY A 296 12.39 -4.58 24.03
C GLY A 296 12.75 -3.54 22.98
N PHE A 297 11.83 -3.11 22.15
CA PHE A 297 12.08 -2.05 21.18
C PHE A 297 12.10 -0.68 21.83
N THR A 298 12.87 0.24 21.25
CA THR A 298 12.84 1.65 21.60
C THR A 298 12.16 2.42 20.47
N TYR A 299 11.05 3.10 20.73
CA TYR A 299 10.46 4.05 19.80
C TYR A 299 11.45 5.20 19.51
N LYS A 300 11.64 5.57 18.25
CA LYS A 300 12.57 6.63 17.85
C LYS A 300 11.87 7.82 17.22
N GLN A 301 11.07 7.58 16.22
CA GLN A 301 10.44 8.64 15.42
C GLN A 301 9.30 8.11 14.58
N PHE A 302 8.52 9.02 14.02
CA PHE A 302 7.56 8.72 12.96
C PHE A 302 7.68 9.71 11.81
N MET A 303 7.13 9.34 10.66
CA MET A 303 6.87 10.23 9.52
C MET A 303 5.37 10.29 9.26
N ASP A 304 4.85 11.50 9.16
CA ASP A 304 3.48 11.77 8.70
C ASP A 304 3.46 11.73 7.15
N LEU A 305 2.61 10.88 6.59
CA LEU A 305 2.50 10.68 5.15
C LEU A 305 1.54 11.67 4.47
N THR A 306 1.02 12.66 5.21
CA THR A 306 0.12 13.71 4.69
C THR A 306 0.72 14.44 3.49
N ALA A 307 2.04 14.68 3.49
CA ALA A 307 2.73 15.37 2.39
C ALA A 307 2.64 14.65 1.04
N ILE A 308 2.35 13.35 1.06
CA ILE A 308 2.18 12.52 -0.15
C ILE A 308 0.73 12.05 -0.33
N GLY A 309 -0.21 12.70 0.35
CA GLY A 309 -1.65 12.46 0.18
C GLY A 309 -2.28 11.43 1.12
N TYR A 310 -1.50 10.84 2.05
CA TYR A 310 -2.00 9.85 3.02
C TYR A 310 -2.21 10.49 4.38
N GLU A 311 -3.27 11.29 4.51
CA GLU A 311 -3.60 11.98 5.74
C GLU A 311 -3.94 11.01 6.89
N TYR A 312 -3.39 11.33 8.08
CA TYR A 312 -3.55 10.51 9.29
C TYR A 312 -3.00 9.07 9.16
N GLN A 313 -2.03 8.88 8.27
CA GLN A 313 -1.25 7.66 8.11
C GLN A 313 0.22 7.96 8.36
N PHE A 314 0.92 7.06 9.02
CA PHE A 314 2.24 7.32 9.58
C PHE A 314 3.14 6.09 9.44
N LEU A 315 4.44 6.32 9.22
CA LEU A 315 5.46 5.28 9.42
C LEU A 315 6.09 5.48 10.80
N PHE A 316 6.00 4.47 11.64
CA PHE A 316 6.63 4.45 12.95
C PHE A 316 7.92 3.64 12.92
N CYS A 317 9.00 4.18 13.50
CA CYS A 317 10.31 3.55 13.56
C CYS A 317 10.66 3.17 14.99
N PHE A 318 10.99 1.91 15.16
CA PHE A 318 11.46 1.31 16.41
C PHE A 318 12.87 0.74 16.21
N VAL A 319 13.70 0.79 17.22
CA VAL A 319 15.06 0.25 17.17
C VAL A 319 15.24 -0.82 18.26
N ARG A 320 15.87 -1.94 17.85
CA ARG A 320 16.29 -3.01 18.75
C ARG A 320 17.42 -2.58 19.65
#